data_2b27f9b756c566ef01b4914064fd394b
#
_entry.id   2b27f9b756c566ef01b4914064fd394b
#
_cell.length_a   1.000
_cell.length_b   1.000
_cell.length_c   1.000
_cell.angle_alpha   90.00
_cell.angle_beta   90.00
_cell.angle_gamma   90.00
#
_symmetry.space_group_name_H-M   'P 1'
#
loop_
_entity.id
_entity.type
_entity.pdbx_description
1 polymer ?
#
loop_
_entity_poly.entity_id
_entity_poly.type
_entity_poly.pdbx_seq_one_letter_code
_entity_poly.pdbx_strand_id
1 'polypeptide(L)'
;MSYRIRKLAELVHPGLIPADIGTDHGLLPILLVESGKAEKAYACDVAEGPLSQASANIRSHQLEGRIIPVLSDGFLAVPDDISCAVLAGMGTYTADRKSVV
;
A
#
# COMPACT_ATOMS: atom_id res chain seq x y z
N MET A 1 11.37 11.79 -0.35
CA MET A 1 10.91 10.43 -0.06
C MET A 1 11.97 9.70 0.75
N SER A 2 11.57 8.99 1.78
CA SER A 2 12.53 8.33 2.66
C SER A 2 13.21 7.15 1.97
N TYR A 3 14.41 6.83 2.45
CA TYR A 3 15.17 5.68 1.97
C TYR A 3 14.37 4.38 2.16
N ARG A 4 13.71 4.24 3.33
CA ARG A 4 12.94 3.05 3.66
C ARG A 4 11.81 2.82 2.68
N ILE A 5 11.05 3.86 2.35
CA ILE A 5 9.93 3.77 1.41
C ILE A 5 10.43 3.36 0.04
N ARG A 6 11.53 3.95 -0.42
CA ARG A 6 12.12 3.59 -1.71
C ARG A 6 12.59 2.15 -1.75
N LYS A 7 13.18 1.66 -0.65
CA LYS A 7 13.63 0.26 -0.57
C LYS A 7 12.45 -0.70 -0.60
N LEU A 8 11.37 -0.38 0.11
CA LEU A 8 10.16 -1.20 0.07
C LEU A 8 9.57 -1.24 -1.34
N ALA A 9 9.57 -0.12 -2.03
CA ALA A 9 9.06 -0.05 -3.39
C ALA A 9 9.88 -0.93 -4.35
N GLU A 10 11.19 -1.04 -4.13
CA GLU A 10 12.05 -1.90 -4.95
C GLU A 10 11.70 -3.38 -4.80
N LEU A 11 11.16 -3.78 -3.65
CA LEU A 11 10.81 -5.17 -3.38
C LEU A 11 9.49 -5.59 -4.01
N VAL A 12 8.67 -4.64 -4.42
CA VAL A 12 7.39 -4.92 -5.06
C VAL A 12 7.61 -5.13 -6.55
N HIS A 13 7.18 -6.28 -7.06
CA HIS A 13 7.31 -6.56 -8.49
C HIS A 13 6.32 -5.73 -9.31
N PRO A 14 6.72 -5.26 -10.50
CA PRO A 14 5.79 -4.55 -11.38
C PRO A 14 4.59 -5.39 -11.77
N GLY A 15 3.44 -4.75 -11.95
CA GLY A 15 2.23 -5.42 -12.43
C GLY A 15 1.38 -6.04 -11.34
N LEU A 16 1.81 -5.99 -10.09
CA LEU A 16 1.04 -6.52 -8.98
C LEU A 16 0.04 -5.47 -8.47
N ILE A 17 -0.95 -5.94 -7.72
CA ILE A 17 -1.89 -5.06 -6.99
C ILE A 17 -1.49 -5.13 -5.52
N PRO A 18 -0.73 -4.16 -5.02
CA PRO A 18 -0.25 -4.20 -3.64
C PRO A 18 -1.25 -3.64 -2.65
N ALA A 19 -1.23 -4.21 -1.45
CA ALA A 19 -1.90 -3.63 -0.29
C ALA A 19 -0.81 -3.25 0.72
N ASP A 20 -0.78 -2.00 1.10
CA ASP A 20 0.16 -1.49 2.10
C ASP A 20 -0.51 -1.52 3.46
N ILE A 21 -0.13 -2.46 4.30
CA ILE A 21 -0.72 -2.65 5.62
C ILE A 21 0.02 -1.78 6.62
N GLY A 22 -0.71 -0.88 7.26
CA GLY A 22 -0.10 0.16 8.09
C GLY A 22 0.48 1.26 7.22
N THR A 23 -0.32 1.74 6.29
CA THR A 23 0.15 2.65 5.24
C THR A 23 0.59 4.02 5.76
N ASP A 24 0.07 4.41 6.91
CA ASP A 24 0.36 5.68 7.55
C ASP A 24 -0.04 6.85 6.64
N HIS A 25 0.89 7.44 5.92
CA HIS A 25 0.61 8.59 5.06
C HIS A 25 0.32 8.23 3.59
N GLY A 26 0.27 6.96 3.26
CA GLY A 26 0.01 6.51 1.89
C GLY A 26 1.19 6.69 0.95
N LEU A 27 2.38 6.92 1.48
CA LEU A 27 3.55 7.27 0.65
C LEU A 27 4.00 6.12 -0.25
N LEU A 28 3.99 4.90 0.24
CA LEU A 28 4.41 3.75 -0.57
C LEU A 28 3.45 3.47 -1.73
N PRO A 29 2.12 3.38 -1.51
CA PRO A 29 1.20 3.24 -2.63
C PRO A 29 1.34 4.36 -3.66
N ILE A 30 1.50 5.60 -3.20
CA ILE A 30 1.67 6.73 -4.11
C ILE A 30 2.93 6.54 -4.97
N LEU A 31 4.05 6.18 -4.35
CA LEU A 31 5.28 5.95 -5.09
C LEU A 31 5.12 4.84 -6.12
N LEU A 32 4.48 3.72 -5.73
CA LEU A 32 4.29 2.57 -6.63
C LEU A 32 3.43 2.93 -7.84
N VAL A 33 2.38 3.70 -7.64
CA VAL A 33 1.49 4.09 -8.73
C VAL A 33 2.14 5.16 -9.61
N GLU A 34 2.77 6.16 -9.00
CA GLU A 34 3.40 7.25 -9.76
C GLU A 34 4.60 6.77 -10.58
N SER A 35 5.32 5.77 -10.09
CA SER A 35 6.45 5.21 -10.83
C SER A 35 6.04 4.22 -11.92
N GLY A 36 4.75 3.92 -12.04
CA GLY A 36 4.24 2.98 -13.03
C GLY A 36 4.38 1.52 -12.65
N LYS A 37 4.85 1.21 -11.45
CA LYS A 37 4.98 -0.17 -10.97
C LYS A 37 3.64 -0.83 -10.71
N ALA A 38 2.65 -0.05 -10.25
CA ALA A 38 1.32 -0.54 -9.97
C ALA A 38 0.29 0.36 -10.63
N GLU A 39 -0.74 -0.23 -11.22
CA GLU A 39 -1.86 0.55 -11.75
C GLU A 39 -2.87 0.86 -10.67
N LYS A 40 -2.93 0.01 -9.64
CA LYS A 40 -3.89 0.11 -8.55
C LYS A 40 -3.21 -0.36 -7.27
N ALA A 41 -3.55 0.24 -6.16
CA ALA A 41 -3.03 -0.15 -4.85
C ALA A 41 -4.04 0.14 -3.76
N TYR A 42 -3.89 -0.54 -2.63
CA TYR A 42 -4.70 -0.28 -1.45
C TYR A 42 -3.82 0.28 -0.34
N ALA A 43 -4.28 1.35 0.27
CA ALA A 43 -3.63 1.97 1.41
C ALA A 43 -4.43 1.61 2.66
N CYS A 44 -3.93 0.69 3.45
CA CYS A 44 -4.67 0.10 4.57
C CYS A 44 -4.11 0.56 5.90
N ASP A 45 -4.99 0.83 6.84
CA ASP A 45 -4.59 1.15 8.20
C ASP A 45 -5.70 0.76 9.17
N VAL A 46 -5.32 0.45 10.40
CA VAL A 46 -6.29 0.14 11.46
C VAL A 46 -6.83 1.40 12.11
N ALA A 47 -6.11 2.51 12.02
CA ALA A 47 -6.46 3.76 12.66
C ALA A 47 -6.98 4.78 11.65
N GLU A 48 -8.07 5.47 12.01
CA GLU A 48 -8.71 6.44 11.12
C GLU A 48 -7.85 7.68 10.88
N GLY A 49 -7.09 8.11 11.89
CA GLY A 49 -6.23 9.28 11.76
C GLY A 49 -5.19 9.14 10.65
N PRO A 50 -4.32 8.13 10.73
CA PRO A 50 -3.37 7.88 9.65
C PRO A 50 -4.03 7.63 8.29
N LEU A 51 -5.17 6.95 8.29
CA LEU A 51 -5.88 6.69 7.04
C LEU A 51 -6.42 7.98 6.41
N SER A 52 -6.86 8.92 7.23
CA SER A 52 -7.28 10.24 6.74
C SER A 52 -6.12 11.00 6.11
N GLN A 53 -4.93 10.89 6.70
CA GLN A 53 -3.73 11.50 6.13
C GLN A 53 -3.38 10.86 4.79
N ALA A 54 -3.47 9.54 4.71
CA ALA A 54 -3.25 8.83 3.45
C ALA A 54 -4.25 9.28 2.39
N SER A 55 -5.53 9.39 2.75
CA SER A 55 -6.57 9.84 1.83
C SER A 55 -6.30 11.25 1.31
N ALA A 56 -5.87 12.16 2.19
CA ALA A 56 -5.54 13.52 1.80
C ALA A 56 -4.35 13.55 0.82
N ASN A 57 -3.33 12.74 1.09
CA ASN A 57 -2.16 12.67 0.21
C ASN A 57 -2.51 12.07 -1.15
N ILE A 58 -3.34 11.03 -1.17
CA ILE A 58 -3.81 10.41 -2.41
C ILE A 58 -4.54 11.45 -3.26
N ARG A 59 -5.41 12.23 -2.62
CA ARG A 59 -6.15 13.29 -3.31
C ARG A 59 -5.23 14.37 -3.85
N SER A 60 -4.24 14.78 -3.07
CA SER A 60 -3.31 15.83 -3.50
C SER A 60 -2.45 15.37 -4.67
N HIS A 61 -2.22 14.08 -4.84
CA HIS A 61 -1.50 13.50 -5.97
C HIS A 61 -2.43 13.11 -7.12
N GLN A 62 -3.73 13.38 -7.00
CA GLN A 62 -4.72 13.07 -8.02
C GLN A 62 -4.78 11.58 -8.37
N LEU A 63 -4.64 10.73 -7.36
CA LEU A 63 -4.64 9.28 -7.53
C LEU A 63 -5.89 8.61 -6.97
N GLU A 64 -6.94 9.39 -6.73
CA GLU A 64 -8.22 8.83 -6.30
C GLU A 64 -8.75 7.85 -7.33
N GLY A 65 -9.27 6.73 -6.86
CA GLY A 65 -9.73 5.66 -7.74
C GLY A 65 -8.64 4.68 -8.14
N ARG A 66 -7.38 5.08 -8.07
CA ARG A 66 -6.24 4.18 -8.32
C ARG A 66 -5.61 3.69 -7.03
N ILE A 67 -5.67 4.51 -5.98
CA ILE A 67 -5.24 4.11 -4.65
C ILE A 67 -6.43 4.23 -3.74
N ILE A 68 -6.84 3.11 -3.16
CA ILE A 68 -8.08 3.01 -2.39
C ILE A 68 -7.74 2.87 -0.90
N PRO A 69 -8.14 3.84 -0.07
CA PRO A 69 -7.96 3.72 1.38
C PRO A 69 -8.87 2.63 1.94
N VAL A 70 -8.35 1.82 2.84
CA VAL A 70 -9.12 0.74 3.48
C VAL A 70 -8.86 0.76 4.98
N LEU A 71 -9.91 0.90 5.76
CA LEU A 71 -9.83 0.75 7.21
C LEU A 71 -9.87 -0.74 7.52
N SER A 72 -8.76 -1.29 7.99
CA SER A 72 -8.62 -2.72 8.17
C SER A 72 -7.74 -3.05 9.36
N ASP A 73 -8.18 -4.01 10.17
CA ASP A 73 -7.34 -4.60 11.20
C ASP A 73 -6.53 -5.71 10.53
N GLY A 74 -5.27 -5.37 10.20
CA GLY A 74 -4.43 -6.27 9.41
C GLY A 74 -5.06 -6.58 8.07
N PHE A 75 -5.30 -7.86 7.78
CA PHE A 75 -5.85 -8.31 6.52
C PHE A 75 -7.37 -8.46 6.51
N LEU A 76 -8.04 -8.18 7.62
CA LEU A 76 -9.46 -8.54 7.77
C LEU A 76 -10.38 -7.91 6.73
N ALA A 77 -10.13 -6.67 6.33
CA ALA A 77 -10.96 -5.96 5.37
C ALA A 77 -10.27 -5.71 4.02
N VAL A 78 -9.09 -6.29 3.82
CA VAL A 78 -8.34 -6.11 2.58
C VAL A 78 -9.05 -6.86 1.44
N PRO A 79 -9.29 -6.19 0.31
CA PRO A 79 -9.94 -6.85 -0.83
C PRO A 79 -9.15 -8.05 -1.36
N ASP A 80 -9.86 -8.98 -1.99
CA ASP A 80 -9.28 -10.23 -2.46
C ASP A 80 -8.46 -10.10 -3.75
N ASP A 81 -8.57 -8.99 -4.45
CA ASP A 81 -7.86 -8.81 -5.71
C ASP A 81 -6.40 -8.40 -5.54
N ILE A 82 -5.90 -8.30 -4.31
CA ILE A 82 -4.49 -8.03 -4.09
C ILE A 82 -3.63 -9.22 -4.50
N SER A 83 -2.44 -8.94 -4.98
CA SER A 83 -1.45 -9.96 -5.31
C SER A 83 -0.17 -9.81 -4.50
N CYS A 84 -0.08 -8.76 -3.69
CA CYS A 84 1.09 -8.47 -2.89
C CYS A 84 0.67 -7.72 -1.64
N ALA A 85 1.28 -8.01 -0.51
CA ALA A 85 1.05 -7.25 0.72
C ALA A 85 2.37 -6.76 1.28
N VAL A 86 2.40 -5.50 1.67
CA VAL A 86 3.56 -4.88 2.29
C VAL A 86 3.25 -4.67 3.77
N LEU A 87 4.12 -5.18 4.63
CA LEU A 87 3.97 -5.08 6.07
C LEU A 87 5.12 -4.25 6.62
N ALA A 88 5.10 -2.97 6.33
CA ALA A 88 6.17 -2.05 6.69
C ALA A 88 6.43 -2.11 8.20
N GLY A 89 7.70 -2.33 8.57
CA GLY A 89 8.10 -2.42 9.97
C GLY A 89 7.94 -3.79 10.59
N MET A 90 7.37 -4.75 9.89
CA MET A 90 7.13 -6.11 10.40
C MET A 90 7.99 -7.17 9.71
N GLY A 91 8.85 -6.77 8.79
CA GLY A 91 9.65 -7.69 8.01
C GLY A 91 8.87 -8.26 6.83
N THR A 92 9.38 -9.36 6.29
CA THR A 92 8.75 -10.01 5.15
C THR A 92 8.33 -11.42 5.50
N TYR A 93 7.21 -11.85 4.93
CA TYR A 93 6.81 -13.25 4.99
C TYR A 93 5.93 -13.53 3.77
N THR A 94 5.72 -14.80 3.48
CA THR A 94 4.94 -15.22 2.34
C THR A 94 3.60 -15.75 2.81
N ALA A 95 2.53 -15.21 2.27
CA ALA A 95 1.19 -15.78 2.42
C ALA A 95 0.93 -16.67 1.21
N ASP A 96 -0.03 -17.58 1.32
CA ASP A 96 -0.23 -18.66 0.35
C ASP A 96 -0.10 -18.27 -1.10
N ARG A 97 -1.02 -17.50 -1.63
CA ARG A 97 -1.05 -17.17 -3.04
C ARG A 97 -0.55 -15.78 -3.34
N LYS A 98 -0.03 -15.10 -2.33
CA LYS A 98 0.32 -13.70 -2.43
C LYS A 98 1.73 -13.49 -1.91
N SER A 99 2.43 -12.57 -2.53
CA SER A 99 3.73 -12.14 -2.04
C SER A 99 3.54 -11.16 -0.89
N VAL A 100 4.36 -11.30 0.14
CA VAL A 100 4.38 -10.37 1.26
C VAL A 100 5.77 -9.76 1.35
N VAL A 101 5.80 -8.45 1.43
CA VAL A 101 7.05 -7.70 1.46
C VAL A 101 7.21 -6.95 2.76
#